data_c4e6af2cb265cea30c847fc86a68e926
#
_entry.id   c4e6af2cb265cea30c847fc86a68e926
#
_cell.length_a   1.000
_cell.length_b   1.000
_cell.length_c   1.000
_cell.angle_alpha   90.00
_cell.angle_beta   90.00
_cell.angle_gamma   90.00
#
_symmetry.space_group_name_H-M   'P 1'
#
loop_
_entity.id
_entity.type
_entity.pdbx_description
1 polymer ?
#
loop_
_entity_poly.entity_id
_entity_poly.type
_entity_poly.pdbx_seq_one_letter_code
_entity_poly.pdbx_strand_id
1 'polypeptide(L)'
;MLTRRNLLQGGAAACLLSASQPVIATVSKSGSLNPLLLDRARAALERERALLTHVDRFAVADFSLPSGEARFYLVDAISGQVTSHHVAHGRGSDPMHSGYVHRFSDLPGSQASSAGAYVTGRFYHGKYGRSLSLRGLDFSNRHAEARAIVIHSAAYAEPEVLARYGKLGRSEGCFAFSARSHRAVLERLGPGRLLYCDKA
;
A
#
# COMPACT_ATOMS: atom_id res chain seq x y z
N MET A 1 23.44 -54.07 66.15
CA MET A 1 24.51 -53.35 65.41
C MET A 1 23.96 -52.97 64.11
N LEU A 2 23.85 -51.70 63.86
CA LEU A 2 23.05 -51.09 62.78
C LEU A 2 23.94 -50.76 61.59
N THR A 3 23.57 -51.21 60.42
CA THR A 3 24.16 -50.78 59.14
C THR A 3 23.20 -49.88 58.40
N ARG A 4 23.65 -48.66 58.13
CA ARG A 4 22.93 -47.65 57.38
C ARG A 4 23.13 -47.88 55.88
N ARG A 5 22.05 -48.02 55.13
CA ARG A 5 22.03 -47.98 53.65
C ARG A 5 21.62 -46.54 53.19
N ASN A 6 22.52 -45.87 52.54
CA ASN A 6 22.23 -44.60 51.85
C ASN A 6 21.53 -44.89 50.55
N LEU A 7 20.31 -44.33 50.36
CA LEU A 7 19.62 -44.26 49.12
C LEU A 7 20.03 -42.95 48.41
N LEU A 8 20.69 -43.07 47.26
CA LEU A 8 20.93 -41.95 46.35
C LEU A 8 19.70 -41.83 45.47
N GLN A 9 18.94 -40.76 45.63
CA GLN A 9 17.90 -40.36 44.67
C GLN A 9 18.53 -39.49 43.61
N GLY A 10 18.63 -40.01 42.40
CA GLY A 10 19.00 -39.25 41.19
C GLY A 10 17.81 -38.46 40.68
N GLY A 11 17.89 -37.14 40.78
CA GLY A 11 16.92 -36.23 40.12
C GLY A 11 17.24 -36.11 38.66
N ALA A 12 16.33 -36.56 37.77
CA ALA A 12 16.39 -36.30 36.36
C ALA A 12 15.82 -34.89 36.06
N ALA A 13 16.68 -33.98 35.69
CA ALA A 13 16.28 -32.66 35.19
C ALA A 13 15.73 -32.81 33.75
N ALA A 14 14.44 -32.66 33.57
CA ALA A 14 13.81 -32.59 32.28
C ALA A 14 14.02 -31.19 31.66
N CYS A 15 14.93 -31.07 30.70
CA CYS A 15 15.05 -29.89 29.84
C CYS A 15 13.82 -29.79 28.91
N LEU A 16 12.92 -28.87 29.24
CA LEU A 16 11.84 -28.47 28.31
C LEU A 16 12.44 -27.64 27.18
N LEU A 17 12.68 -28.27 26.03
CA LEU A 17 12.96 -27.60 24.78
C LEU A 17 11.67 -26.90 24.29
N SER A 18 11.58 -25.60 24.52
CA SER A 18 10.55 -24.76 23.92
C SER A 18 10.79 -24.70 22.41
N ALA A 19 10.08 -25.51 21.67
CA ALA A 19 10.02 -25.40 20.21
C ALA A 19 9.28 -24.10 19.86
N SER A 20 10.02 -23.06 19.47
CA SER A 20 9.46 -21.88 18.83
C SER A 20 8.89 -22.29 17.48
N GLN A 21 7.55 -22.38 17.41
CA GLN A 21 6.86 -22.60 16.14
C GLN A 21 7.09 -21.41 15.23
N PRO A 22 7.45 -21.62 13.96
CA PRO A 22 7.51 -20.52 13.00
C PRO A 22 6.10 -19.94 12.88
N VAL A 23 5.97 -18.65 13.12
CA VAL A 23 4.76 -17.89 12.79
C VAL A 23 4.66 -17.92 11.28
N ILE A 24 3.87 -18.85 10.76
CA ILE A 24 3.47 -18.85 9.35
C ILE A 24 2.59 -17.60 9.20
N ALA A 25 3.19 -16.52 8.69
CA ALA A 25 2.43 -15.38 8.24
C ALA A 25 1.42 -15.92 7.21
N THR A 26 0.15 -15.94 7.57
CA THR A 26 -0.93 -16.22 6.63
C THR A 26 -0.83 -15.18 5.53
N VAL A 27 -0.29 -15.61 4.39
CA VAL A 27 -0.37 -14.85 3.14
C VAL A 27 -1.87 -14.82 2.82
N SER A 28 -2.52 -13.74 3.21
CA SER A 28 -3.86 -13.42 2.75
C SER A 28 -3.82 -13.57 1.24
N LYS A 29 -4.79 -14.26 0.65
CA LYS A 29 -4.92 -14.45 -0.79
C LYS A 29 -5.21 -13.07 -1.40
N SER A 30 -4.16 -12.25 -1.46
CA SER A 30 -4.15 -10.91 -2.02
C SER A 30 -4.37 -11.07 -3.51
N GLY A 31 -5.33 -10.36 -4.07
CA GLY A 31 -5.55 -10.32 -5.49
C GLY A 31 -4.20 -10.11 -6.20
N SER A 32 -3.86 -10.94 -7.15
CA SER A 32 -2.64 -10.77 -7.93
C SER A 32 -2.77 -9.48 -8.75
N LEU A 33 -1.70 -8.68 -8.78
CA LEU A 33 -1.64 -7.51 -9.67
C LEU A 33 -1.95 -7.97 -11.12
N ASN A 34 -2.91 -7.29 -11.75
CA ASN A 34 -3.31 -7.59 -13.11
C ASN A 34 -2.09 -7.46 -14.06
N PRO A 35 -1.74 -8.51 -14.84
CA PRO A 35 -0.57 -8.48 -15.72
C PRO A 35 -0.58 -7.33 -16.73
N LEU A 36 -1.74 -7.02 -17.31
CA LEU A 36 -1.89 -5.92 -18.26
C LEU A 36 -1.59 -4.57 -17.63
N LEU A 37 -2.04 -4.36 -16.38
CA LEU A 37 -1.76 -3.13 -15.64
C LEU A 37 -0.30 -3.05 -15.22
N LEU A 38 0.32 -4.18 -14.86
CA LEU A 38 1.75 -4.25 -14.58
C LEU A 38 2.58 -3.90 -15.81
N ASP A 39 2.21 -4.39 -17.00
CA ASP A 39 2.91 -4.08 -18.25
C ASP A 39 2.78 -2.60 -18.62
N ARG A 40 1.59 -1.99 -18.44
CA ARG A 40 1.41 -0.53 -18.60
C ARG A 40 2.27 0.26 -17.60
N ALA A 41 2.34 -0.18 -16.35
CA ALA A 41 3.18 0.48 -15.35
C ALA A 41 4.68 0.37 -15.68
N ARG A 42 5.13 -0.77 -16.20
CA ARG A 42 6.52 -0.95 -16.69
C ARG A 42 6.82 -0.06 -17.89
N ALA A 43 5.89 0.02 -18.85
CA ALA A 43 6.02 0.93 -19.99
C ALA A 43 6.09 2.39 -19.53
N ALA A 44 5.29 2.79 -18.53
CA ALA A 44 5.38 4.12 -17.93
C ALA A 44 6.72 4.34 -17.20
N LEU A 45 7.24 3.33 -16.49
CA LEU A 45 8.54 3.40 -15.80
C LEU A 45 9.68 3.69 -16.80
N GLU A 46 9.69 3.03 -17.95
CA GLU A 46 10.69 3.26 -18.99
C GLU A 46 10.47 4.61 -19.70
N ARG A 47 9.23 4.97 -20.02
CA ARG A 47 8.90 6.25 -20.65
C ARG A 47 9.33 7.44 -19.82
N GLU A 48 9.10 7.37 -18.51
CA GLU A 48 9.35 8.46 -17.56
C GLU A 48 10.74 8.38 -16.89
N ARG A 49 11.57 7.43 -17.29
CA ARG A 49 12.85 7.10 -16.63
C ARG A 49 13.73 8.34 -16.35
N ALA A 50 13.78 9.29 -17.28
CA ALA A 50 14.56 10.53 -17.13
C ALA A 50 14.06 11.47 -16.02
N LEU A 51 12.81 11.33 -15.59
CA LEU A 51 12.17 12.13 -14.55
C LEU A 51 12.19 11.45 -13.19
N LEU A 52 12.66 10.21 -13.12
CA LEU A 52 12.71 9.39 -11.91
C LEU A 52 14.14 9.37 -11.35
N THR A 53 14.27 9.53 -10.03
CA THR A 53 15.57 9.40 -9.35
C THR A 53 15.92 7.94 -9.10
N HIS A 54 14.90 7.10 -8.90
CA HIS A 54 15.05 5.69 -8.58
C HIS A 54 14.07 4.85 -9.40
N VAL A 55 14.56 3.73 -9.96
CA VAL A 55 13.77 2.79 -10.77
C VAL A 55 13.79 1.36 -10.20
N ASP A 56 14.37 1.20 -9.00
CA ASP A 56 14.49 -0.07 -8.29
C ASP A 56 13.14 -0.60 -7.80
N ARG A 57 12.18 0.29 -7.58
CA ARG A 57 10.82 0.00 -7.14
C ARG A 57 9.83 0.99 -7.74
N PHE A 58 8.60 0.54 -7.86
CA PHE A 58 7.48 1.40 -8.27
C PHE A 58 6.19 0.93 -7.62
N ALA A 59 5.18 1.76 -7.66
CA ALA A 59 3.85 1.44 -7.17
C ALA A 59 2.83 1.36 -8.31
N VAL A 60 1.82 0.50 -8.13
CA VAL A 60 0.67 0.39 -9.04
C VAL A 60 -0.62 0.42 -8.22
N ALA A 61 -1.54 1.32 -8.58
CA ALA A 61 -2.89 1.36 -8.03
C ALA A 61 -3.88 0.84 -9.08
N ASP A 62 -4.46 -0.35 -8.82
CA ASP A 62 -5.47 -0.97 -9.66
C ASP A 62 -6.87 -0.56 -9.19
N PHE A 63 -7.41 0.46 -9.81
CA PHE A 63 -8.76 0.96 -9.50
C PHE A 63 -9.88 0.27 -10.28
N SER A 64 -9.60 -0.83 -10.99
CA SER A 64 -10.65 -1.76 -11.44
C SER A 64 -11.24 -2.56 -10.27
N LEU A 65 -10.43 -2.79 -9.21
CA LEU A 65 -10.85 -3.48 -8.00
C LEU A 65 -11.59 -2.55 -7.03
N PRO A 66 -12.50 -3.07 -6.19
CA PRO A 66 -13.16 -2.28 -5.15
C PRO A 66 -12.20 -1.92 -4.01
N SER A 67 -12.53 -0.91 -3.22
CA SER A 67 -11.71 -0.47 -2.08
C SER A 67 -11.64 -1.46 -0.92
N GLY A 68 -12.50 -2.49 -0.96
CA GLY A 68 -12.46 -3.63 -0.06
C GLY A 68 -11.34 -4.62 -0.35
N GLU A 69 -10.72 -4.51 -1.52
CA GLU A 69 -9.62 -5.37 -1.94
C GLU A 69 -8.28 -4.65 -1.78
N ALA A 70 -7.20 -5.43 -1.57
CA ALA A 70 -5.85 -4.92 -1.61
C ALA A 70 -5.47 -4.64 -3.07
N ARG A 71 -5.48 -3.38 -3.46
CA ARG A 71 -5.38 -2.90 -4.85
C ARG A 71 -4.28 -1.86 -5.08
N PHE A 72 -3.41 -1.66 -4.11
CA PHE A 72 -2.20 -0.86 -4.25
C PHE A 72 -1.00 -1.79 -4.05
N TYR A 73 -0.15 -1.87 -5.07
CA TYR A 73 0.95 -2.81 -5.12
C TYR A 73 2.29 -2.06 -5.11
N LEU A 74 3.21 -2.52 -4.28
CA LEU A 74 4.61 -2.13 -4.33
C LEU A 74 5.38 -3.23 -5.05
N VAL A 75 5.99 -2.90 -6.17
CA VAL A 75 6.74 -3.80 -7.02
C VAL A 75 8.22 -3.51 -6.88
N ASP A 76 9.00 -4.51 -6.50
CA ASP A 76 10.45 -4.47 -6.57
C ASP A 76 10.86 -4.86 -8.00
N ALA A 77 11.44 -3.91 -8.74
CA ALA A 77 11.77 -4.10 -10.15
C ALA A 77 12.94 -5.06 -10.38
N ILE A 78 13.76 -5.30 -9.34
CA ILE A 78 14.94 -6.16 -9.40
C ILE A 78 14.57 -7.61 -9.09
N SER A 79 13.87 -7.84 -7.97
CA SER A 79 13.50 -9.18 -7.51
C SER A 79 12.16 -9.68 -8.05
N GLY A 80 11.32 -8.79 -8.57
CA GLY A 80 9.94 -9.09 -8.97
C GLY A 80 8.98 -9.28 -7.79
N GLN A 81 9.43 -9.07 -6.55
CA GLN A 81 8.55 -9.19 -5.39
C GLN A 81 7.46 -8.13 -5.41
N VAL A 82 6.24 -8.55 -5.06
CA VAL A 82 5.06 -7.68 -4.97
C VAL A 82 4.46 -7.77 -3.58
N THR A 83 4.17 -6.61 -2.97
CA THR A 83 3.37 -6.52 -1.75
C THR A 83 2.15 -5.67 -2.02
N SER A 84 1.01 -6.01 -1.41
CA SER A 84 -0.25 -5.31 -1.66
C SER A 84 -0.81 -4.65 -0.41
N HIS A 85 -1.54 -3.55 -0.61
CA HIS A 85 -2.16 -2.73 0.41
C HIS A 85 -3.55 -2.30 -0.03
N HIS A 86 -4.46 -2.11 0.94
CA HIS A 86 -5.70 -1.40 0.69
C HIS A 86 -5.41 0.09 0.52
N VAL A 87 -6.10 0.73 -0.41
CA VAL A 87 -6.00 2.17 -0.68
C VAL A 87 -7.37 2.76 -0.96
N ALA A 88 -7.68 3.89 -0.33
CA ALA A 88 -8.87 4.67 -0.63
C ALA A 88 -8.67 5.54 -1.88
N HIS A 89 -9.75 5.82 -2.58
CA HIS A 89 -9.82 6.71 -3.75
C HIS A 89 -10.64 7.98 -3.44
N GLY A 90 -10.67 8.91 -4.37
CA GLY A 90 -11.37 10.17 -4.25
C GLY A 90 -12.90 10.02 -4.31
N ARG A 91 -13.63 10.75 -3.46
CA ARG A 91 -15.11 10.72 -3.42
C ARG A 91 -15.75 11.16 -4.73
N GLY A 92 -15.11 12.03 -5.51
CA GLY A 92 -15.59 12.40 -6.83
C GLY A 92 -15.50 11.28 -7.87
N SER A 93 -14.69 10.24 -7.60
CA SER A 93 -14.63 9.03 -8.43
C SER A 93 -15.73 8.03 -8.13
N ASP A 94 -16.32 8.11 -6.92
CA ASP A 94 -17.36 7.21 -6.41
C ASP A 94 -18.39 8.00 -5.60
N PRO A 95 -19.26 8.82 -6.23
CA PRO A 95 -20.22 9.66 -5.52
C PRO A 95 -21.19 8.87 -4.61
N MET A 96 -21.59 7.68 -5.04
CA MET A 96 -22.52 6.80 -4.33
C MET A 96 -21.87 5.94 -3.25
N HIS A 97 -20.54 6.09 -3.06
CA HIS A 97 -19.77 5.27 -2.11
C HIS A 97 -19.99 3.77 -2.32
N SER A 98 -19.92 3.33 -3.55
CA SER A 98 -20.03 1.90 -3.91
C SER A 98 -18.79 1.09 -3.54
N GLY A 99 -17.66 1.76 -3.34
CA GLY A 99 -16.34 1.17 -3.18
C GLY A 99 -15.54 1.08 -4.49
N TYR A 100 -16.19 1.34 -5.64
CA TYR A 100 -15.56 1.29 -6.96
C TYR A 100 -15.25 2.68 -7.50
N VAL A 101 -14.14 2.80 -8.23
CA VAL A 101 -13.88 4.00 -9.03
C VAL A 101 -14.71 3.91 -10.31
N HIS A 102 -15.69 4.81 -10.47
CA HIS A 102 -16.51 4.88 -11.68
C HIS A 102 -15.89 5.78 -12.74
N ARG A 103 -15.21 6.85 -12.32
CA ARG A 103 -14.55 7.80 -13.22
C ARG A 103 -13.25 8.33 -12.61
N PHE A 104 -12.32 8.69 -13.48
CA PHE A 104 -11.19 9.53 -13.16
C PHE A 104 -11.45 10.98 -13.55
N SER A 105 -10.82 11.92 -12.86
CA SER A 105 -10.85 13.33 -13.24
C SER A 105 -9.62 14.06 -12.70
N ASP A 106 -9.02 14.89 -13.52
CA ASP A 106 -7.91 15.76 -13.15
C ASP A 106 -8.35 17.22 -12.92
N LEU A 107 -9.64 17.51 -13.08
CA LEU A 107 -10.16 18.87 -12.89
C LEU A 107 -10.02 19.33 -11.43
N PRO A 108 -9.50 20.53 -11.16
CA PRO A 108 -9.52 21.13 -9.82
C PRO A 108 -10.93 21.13 -9.24
N GLY A 109 -11.06 20.78 -7.96
CA GLY A 109 -12.35 20.70 -7.26
C GLY A 109 -13.17 19.43 -7.54
N SER A 110 -12.79 18.57 -8.50
CA SER A 110 -13.51 17.33 -8.82
C SER A 110 -13.55 16.31 -7.67
N GLN A 111 -12.59 16.41 -6.74
CA GLN A 111 -12.41 15.47 -5.63
C GLN A 111 -12.26 14.00 -6.08
N ALA A 112 -11.98 13.79 -7.36
CA ALA A 112 -11.79 12.48 -7.97
C ALA A 112 -10.29 12.10 -7.97
N SER A 113 -10.01 10.81 -7.95
CA SER A 113 -8.69 10.29 -8.32
C SER A 113 -8.44 10.54 -9.81
N SER A 114 -7.20 10.70 -10.21
CA SER A 114 -6.78 10.80 -11.61
C SER A 114 -5.92 9.60 -11.99
N ALA A 115 -6.05 9.17 -13.25
CA ALA A 115 -5.26 8.07 -13.81
C ALA A 115 -3.91 8.57 -14.32
N GLY A 116 -2.99 7.64 -14.52
CA GLY A 116 -1.71 7.89 -15.17
C GLY A 116 -0.49 7.72 -14.27
N ALA A 117 0.65 8.12 -14.79
CA ALA A 117 1.93 8.07 -14.12
C ALA A 117 2.14 9.29 -13.20
N TYR A 118 2.68 9.05 -12.03
CA TYR A 118 3.12 10.07 -11.08
C TYR A 118 4.57 9.82 -10.70
N VAL A 119 5.31 10.88 -10.41
CA VAL A 119 6.55 10.79 -9.65
C VAL A 119 6.29 11.18 -8.20
N THR A 120 6.80 10.36 -7.27
CA THR A 120 6.79 10.68 -5.84
C THR A 120 7.77 11.81 -5.55
N GLY A 121 7.29 12.84 -4.85
CA GLY A 121 8.07 14.02 -4.49
C GLY A 121 8.62 13.94 -3.06
N ARG A 122 8.64 15.06 -2.36
CA ARG A 122 9.21 15.14 -1.01
C ARG A 122 8.25 14.65 0.07
N PHE A 123 8.83 14.21 1.18
CA PHE A 123 8.10 14.08 2.42
C PHE A 123 7.80 15.45 3.02
N TYR A 124 6.63 15.59 3.62
CA TYR A 124 6.26 16.78 4.40
C TYR A 124 5.28 16.41 5.53
N HIS A 125 5.08 17.31 6.46
CA HIS A 125 4.07 17.17 7.51
C HIS A 125 2.94 18.17 7.24
N GLY A 126 1.75 17.65 6.98
CA GLY A 126 0.53 18.40 6.74
C GLY A 126 -0.57 18.02 7.74
N LYS A 127 -1.82 18.40 7.43
CA LYS A 127 -2.99 18.09 8.28
C LYS A 127 -3.22 16.60 8.53
N TYR A 128 -2.66 15.74 7.68
CA TYR A 128 -2.73 14.28 7.80
C TYR A 128 -1.44 13.65 8.34
N GLY A 129 -0.58 14.45 8.98
CA GLY A 129 0.73 14.03 9.45
C GLY A 129 1.75 13.90 8.32
N ARG A 130 2.72 12.98 8.47
CA ARG A 130 3.75 12.72 7.46
C ARG A 130 3.09 12.25 6.17
N SER A 131 3.39 12.89 5.07
CA SER A 131 2.82 12.63 3.76
C SER A 131 3.92 12.64 2.69
N LEU A 132 3.64 12.04 1.53
CA LEU A 132 4.52 12.03 0.37
C LEU A 132 3.80 12.74 -0.78
N SER A 133 4.37 13.83 -1.28
CA SER A 133 3.79 14.59 -2.40
C SER A 133 3.87 13.80 -3.71
N LEU A 134 2.96 14.10 -4.63
CA LEU A 134 2.90 13.49 -5.94
C LEU A 134 2.83 14.59 -7.01
N ARG A 135 3.60 14.41 -8.09
CA ARG A 135 3.49 15.22 -9.31
C ARG A 135 3.05 14.31 -10.45
N GLY A 136 2.00 14.73 -11.15
CA GLY A 136 1.51 14.02 -12.34
C GLY A 136 2.46 14.17 -13.52
N LEU A 137 2.61 13.11 -14.29
CA LEU A 137 3.47 13.04 -15.49
C LEU A 137 2.67 12.92 -16.78
N ASP A 138 1.39 12.56 -16.69
CA ASP A 138 0.48 12.43 -17.82
C ASP A 138 -0.50 13.61 -17.89
N PHE A 139 -1.09 13.84 -19.07
CA PHE A 139 -2.15 14.83 -19.26
C PHE A 139 -3.35 14.59 -18.32
N SER A 140 -3.67 13.32 -18.06
CA SER A 140 -4.78 12.88 -17.21
C SER A 140 -4.61 13.17 -15.71
N ASN A 141 -3.41 13.60 -15.28
CA ASN A 141 -3.10 13.92 -13.88
C ASN A 141 -2.17 15.13 -13.71
N ARG A 142 -2.04 15.96 -14.74
CA ARG A 142 -1.12 17.13 -14.75
C ARG A 142 -1.40 18.15 -13.63
N HIS A 143 -2.63 18.20 -13.12
CA HIS A 143 -2.99 19.09 -12.01
C HIS A 143 -2.82 18.46 -10.63
N ALA A 144 -2.26 17.24 -10.53
CA ALA A 144 -2.11 16.53 -9.27
C ALA A 144 -1.42 17.36 -8.18
N GLU A 145 -0.34 18.07 -8.52
CA GLU A 145 0.39 18.93 -7.57
C GLU A 145 -0.45 20.12 -7.14
N ALA A 146 -1.09 20.84 -8.08
CA ALA A 146 -1.97 21.96 -7.79
C ALA A 146 -3.21 21.55 -6.98
N ARG A 147 -3.68 20.31 -7.15
CA ARG A 147 -4.78 19.70 -6.40
C ARG A 147 -4.31 19.12 -5.05
N ALA A 148 -3.03 19.23 -4.71
CA ALA A 148 -2.42 18.64 -3.52
C ALA A 148 -2.71 17.12 -3.38
N ILE A 149 -2.64 16.38 -4.49
CA ILE A 149 -2.76 14.92 -4.49
C ILE A 149 -1.49 14.32 -3.88
N VAL A 150 -1.67 13.53 -2.83
CA VAL A 150 -0.58 13.00 -2.02
C VAL A 150 -0.87 11.58 -1.54
N ILE A 151 0.15 10.92 -1.01
CA ILE A 151 0.03 9.69 -0.21
C ILE A 151 -0.01 10.10 1.26
N HIS A 152 -1.08 9.70 1.98
CA HIS A 152 -1.25 9.99 3.40
C HIS A 152 -1.99 8.88 4.16
N SER A 153 -1.97 8.92 5.49
CA SER A 153 -2.82 8.06 6.33
C SER A 153 -4.17 8.71 6.61
N ALA A 154 -5.21 7.89 6.84
CA ALA A 154 -6.52 8.39 7.21
C ALA A 154 -7.31 7.36 8.02
N ALA A 155 -8.05 7.83 9.03
CA ALA A 155 -8.89 6.97 9.86
C ALA A 155 -9.96 6.20 9.05
N TYR A 156 -10.47 6.80 7.97
CA TYR A 156 -11.45 6.13 7.09
C TYR A 156 -10.84 5.02 6.20
N ALA A 157 -9.54 4.80 6.26
CA ALA A 157 -8.83 3.72 5.56
C ALA A 157 -8.29 2.64 6.52
N GLU A 158 -8.67 2.69 7.81
CA GLU A 158 -8.25 1.71 8.80
C GLU A 158 -9.00 0.37 8.62
N PRO A 159 -8.40 -0.76 9.05
CA PRO A 159 -9.00 -2.09 8.93
C PRO A 159 -10.39 -2.21 9.58
N GLU A 160 -10.65 -1.46 10.65
CA GLU A 160 -11.93 -1.45 11.35
C GLU A 160 -13.06 -0.91 10.46
N VAL A 161 -12.76 0.09 9.62
CA VAL A 161 -13.72 0.64 8.64
C VAL A 161 -14.03 -0.42 7.58
N LEU A 162 -13.01 -1.11 7.10
CA LEU A 162 -13.16 -2.21 6.15
C LEU A 162 -14.00 -3.34 6.74
N ALA A 163 -13.68 -3.78 7.96
CA ALA A 163 -14.41 -4.85 8.65
C ALA A 163 -15.89 -4.49 8.85
N ARG A 164 -16.18 -3.21 9.15
CA ARG A 164 -17.54 -2.74 9.42
C ARG A 164 -18.40 -2.54 8.16
N TYR A 165 -17.79 -2.06 7.07
CA TYR A 165 -18.54 -1.61 5.89
C TYR A 165 -18.22 -2.38 4.60
N GLY A 166 -17.26 -3.32 4.62
CA GLY A 166 -16.79 -4.07 3.45
C GLY A 166 -16.06 -3.21 2.42
N LYS A 167 -15.80 -1.94 2.74
CA LYS A 167 -15.12 -0.96 1.86
C LYS A 167 -14.48 0.14 2.71
N LEU A 168 -13.47 0.81 2.15
CA LEU A 168 -12.86 1.97 2.78
C LEU A 168 -13.71 3.24 2.60
N GLY A 169 -13.43 4.26 3.40
CA GLY A 169 -13.89 5.62 3.13
C GLY A 169 -13.23 6.21 1.88
N ARG A 170 -13.41 7.52 1.66
CA ARG A 170 -12.97 8.19 0.43
C ARG A 170 -12.19 9.47 0.75
N SER A 171 -11.17 9.73 -0.05
CA SER A 171 -10.38 10.97 -0.04
C SER A 171 -10.99 12.06 -0.94
N GLU A 172 -10.23 13.10 -1.20
CA GLU A 172 -10.53 14.13 -2.22
C GLU A 172 -9.63 13.97 -3.47
N GLY A 173 -9.25 12.71 -3.76
CA GLY A 173 -8.40 12.33 -4.89
C GLY A 173 -7.07 11.71 -4.49
N CYS A 174 -6.64 11.91 -3.25
CA CYS A 174 -5.41 11.37 -2.69
C CYS A 174 -5.43 9.83 -2.55
N PHE A 175 -4.24 9.25 -2.46
CA PHE A 175 -4.05 7.85 -2.11
C PHE A 175 -3.96 7.74 -0.59
N ALA A 176 -5.07 7.35 0.06
CA ALA A 176 -5.15 7.29 1.52
C ALA A 176 -5.11 5.84 2.03
N PHE A 177 -4.37 5.61 3.08
CA PHE A 177 -4.06 4.30 3.65
C PHE A 177 -4.36 4.25 5.15
N SER A 178 -4.44 3.04 5.71
CA SER A 178 -4.31 2.85 7.15
C SER A 178 -2.94 3.30 7.65
N ALA A 179 -2.81 3.66 8.91
CA ALA A 179 -1.55 4.12 9.49
C ALA A 179 -0.41 3.09 9.30
N ARG A 180 -0.72 1.79 9.43
CA ARG A 180 0.24 0.70 9.22
C ARG A 180 0.69 0.59 7.76
N SER A 181 -0.26 0.54 6.83
CA SER A 181 0.05 0.46 5.39
C SER A 181 0.77 1.71 4.90
N HIS A 182 0.35 2.88 5.34
CA HIS A 182 0.99 4.16 5.02
C HIS A 182 2.48 4.16 5.39
N ARG A 183 2.83 3.73 6.61
CA ARG A 183 4.23 3.62 7.04
C ARG A 183 5.03 2.73 6.10
N ALA A 184 4.53 1.51 5.83
CA ALA A 184 5.18 0.56 4.93
C ALA A 184 5.35 1.12 3.50
N VAL A 185 4.32 1.80 2.97
CA VAL A 185 4.36 2.45 1.64
C VAL A 185 5.41 3.56 1.62
N LEU A 186 5.44 4.45 2.61
CA LEU A 186 6.42 5.54 2.66
C LEU A 186 7.86 5.05 2.78
N GLU A 187 8.11 4.00 3.59
CA GLU A 187 9.44 3.42 3.78
C GLU A 187 9.95 2.73 2.51
N ARG A 188 9.07 2.05 1.78
CA ARG A 188 9.46 1.26 0.61
C ARG A 188 9.45 2.05 -0.68
N LEU A 189 8.47 2.94 -0.89
CA LEU A 189 8.37 3.73 -2.12
C LEU A 189 9.30 4.95 -2.06
N GLY A 190 9.21 5.78 -1.02
CA GLY A 190 10.05 6.97 -0.87
C GLY A 190 9.94 7.97 -2.04
N PRO A 191 10.76 9.04 -2.03
CA PRO A 191 10.81 10.03 -3.12
C PRO A 191 11.44 9.51 -4.41
N GLY A 192 11.09 10.15 -5.54
CA GLY A 192 11.75 9.97 -6.83
C GLY A 192 11.41 8.67 -7.57
N ARG A 193 10.32 7.99 -7.20
CA ARG A 193 9.87 6.74 -7.83
C ARG A 193 8.53 6.90 -8.52
N LEU A 194 8.24 5.97 -9.41
CA LEU A 194 6.96 5.91 -10.14
C LEU A 194 5.82 5.41 -9.23
N LEU A 195 4.67 6.06 -9.31
CA LEU A 195 3.36 5.51 -8.99
C LEU A 195 2.52 5.53 -10.26
N TYR A 196 2.02 4.39 -10.68
CA TYR A 196 1.10 4.26 -11.82
C TYR A 196 -0.30 3.93 -11.32
N CYS A 197 -1.31 4.63 -11.84
CA CYS A 197 -2.70 4.50 -11.40
C CYS A 197 -3.61 4.37 -12.60
N ASP A 198 -4.34 3.26 -12.71
CA ASP A 198 -5.31 3.06 -13.80
C ASP A 198 -6.32 1.96 -13.44
N LYS A 199 -7.17 1.62 -14.39
CA LYS A 199 -8.01 0.41 -14.45
C LYS A 199 -7.45 -0.56 -15.49
N ALA A 200 -7.44 -1.85 -15.16
CA ALA A 200 -7.12 -2.90 -16.11
C ALA A 200 -8.31 -3.21 -17.02
#